data_d8dc179dc9feeffea3d3f65a7f7f6bd7
#
_entry.id   d8dc179dc9feeffea3d3f65a7f7f6bd7
#
_cell.length_a   1.000
_cell.length_b   1.000
_cell.length_c   1.000
_cell.angle_alpha   90.00
_cell.angle_beta   90.00
_cell.angle_gamma   90.00
#
_symmetry.space_group_name_H-M   'P 1'
#
loop_
_entity.id
_entity.type
_entity.pdbx_description
1 polymer ?
#
loop_
_entity_poly.entity_id
_entity_poly.type
_entity_poly.pdbx_seq_one_letter_code
_entity_poly.pdbx_strand_id
1 'polypeptide(L)'
;MILIKDQLPILIDTGFGSEAKDTEQLIREAGVSPEDLHLIVNTHYHSDHVGGNFHFQKNYDVTIAAHKWDANLINSCDLEACSAEWLDQPVEPYRVDKKLSDNDEIHTGSRTLKVIHTPGHTLGHISLYEPEEEVLICGDLFHKNDIGWLNIFREGASSIQRSIESLDRLSRFRIRQAYSGHGTQIENPIASIDAARERFEKWLTMPEKVSWHAMKRIFAFTLIIKNGLAREEIDSYLLKCGWFQDFARYSFQLQPEEFIQILLDEMIRSKAASWHNNYLIATTLYQVPQEKWGNKNIKPKDWKPQGILT
;
A
#
# COMPACT_ATOMS: atom_id res chain seq x y z
N MET A 1 -5.37 -3.55 -6.73
CA MET A 1 -5.52 -2.87 -8.04
C MET A 1 -6.94 -2.99 -8.56
N ILE A 2 -7.42 -2.02 -9.37
CA ILE A 2 -8.77 -2.00 -9.94
C ILE A 2 -8.69 -1.52 -11.39
N LEU A 3 -9.21 -2.32 -12.33
CA LEU A 3 -9.31 -1.94 -13.72
C LEU A 3 -10.71 -1.37 -14.01
N ILE A 4 -10.79 -0.15 -14.48
CA ILE A 4 -12.01 0.46 -14.99
C ILE A 4 -12.01 0.31 -16.51
N LYS A 5 -12.93 -0.54 -17.00
CA LYS A 5 -13.14 -0.75 -18.43
C LYS A 5 -14.18 0.22 -18.95
N ASP A 6 -13.72 1.20 -19.72
CA ASP A 6 -14.57 2.17 -20.41
C ASP A 6 -13.87 2.60 -21.71
N GLN A 7 -14.34 3.64 -22.36
CA GLN A 7 -13.76 4.18 -23.61
C GLN A 7 -12.29 4.58 -23.42
N LEU A 8 -11.93 5.07 -22.24
CA LEU A 8 -10.56 5.37 -21.80
C LEU A 8 -10.25 4.46 -20.59
N PRO A 9 -9.70 3.27 -20.81
CA PRO A 9 -9.43 2.33 -19.71
C PRO A 9 -8.43 2.90 -18.71
N ILE A 10 -8.73 2.77 -17.43
CA ILE A 10 -7.89 3.28 -16.34
C ILE A 10 -7.55 2.13 -15.38
N LEU A 11 -6.28 2.05 -14.99
CA LEU A 11 -5.83 1.15 -13.94
C LEU A 11 -5.59 1.95 -12.66
N ILE A 12 -6.22 1.55 -11.56
CA ILE A 12 -6.00 2.14 -10.24
C ILE A 12 -5.11 1.20 -9.45
N ASP A 13 -3.93 1.69 -9.12
CA ASP A 13 -2.79 0.98 -8.56
C ASP A 13 -2.30 -0.17 -9.45
N THR A 14 -1.05 -0.58 -9.30
CA THR A 14 -0.38 -1.56 -10.17
C THR A 14 0.12 -2.79 -9.46
N GLY A 15 -0.12 -2.90 -8.14
CA GLY A 15 0.38 -4.01 -7.35
C GLY A 15 1.87 -3.92 -7.05
N PHE A 16 2.43 -5.00 -6.53
CA PHE A 16 3.84 -5.12 -6.20
C PHE A 16 4.69 -5.38 -7.44
N GLY A 17 5.93 -4.87 -7.48
CA GLY A 17 6.76 -4.88 -8.68
C GLY A 17 7.09 -6.28 -9.24
N SER A 18 7.23 -7.29 -8.38
CA SER A 18 7.45 -8.67 -8.83
C SER A 18 6.24 -9.27 -9.55
N GLU A 19 5.04 -8.71 -9.37
CA GLU A 19 3.77 -9.16 -9.95
C GLU A 19 3.35 -8.37 -11.20
N ALA A 20 4.17 -7.43 -11.65
CA ALA A 20 3.79 -6.53 -12.75
C ALA A 20 3.38 -7.27 -14.04
N LYS A 21 4.03 -8.41 -14.35
CA LYS A 21 3.66 -9.26 -15.51
C LYS A 21 2.35 -10.00 -15.29
N ASP A 22 2.06 -10.38 -14.07
CA ASP A 22 0.80 -11.04 -13.72
C ASP A 22 -0.35 -10.02 -13.78
N THR A 23 -0.11 -8.80 -13.32
CA THR A 23 -1.02 -7.67 -13.47
C THR A 23 -1.30 -7.40 -14.95
N GLU A 24 -0.28 -7.38 -15.82
CA GLU A 24 -0.43 -7.25 -17.26
C GLU A 24 -1.30 -8.37 -17.84
N GLN A 25 -1.03 -9.62 -17.47
CA GLN A 25 -1.81 -10.76 -17.93
C GLN A 25 -3.30 -10.63 -17.51
N LEU A 26 -3.58 -10.26 -16.26
CA LEU A 26 -4.95 -10.06 -15.77
C LEU A 26 -5.70 -8.95 -16.53
N ILE A 27 -5.00 -7.86 -16.91
CA ILE A 27 -5.57 -6.79 -17.73
C ILE A 27 -5.96 -7.33 -19.11
N ARG A 28 -5.08 -8.12 -19.75
CA ARG A 28 -5.36 -8.77 -21.04
C ARG A 28 -6.52 -9.77 -20.95
N GLU A 29 -6.56 -10.59 -19.89
CA GLU A 29 -7.66 -11.52 -19.63
C GLU A 29 -8.99 -10.80 -19.40
N ALA A 30 -8.94 -9.61 -18.81
CA ALA A 30 -10.11 -8.73 -18.70
C ALA A 30 -10.53 -8.09 -20.05
N GLY A 31 -9.79 -8.32 -21.13
CA GLY A 31 -10.09 -7.83 -22.48
C GLY A 31 -9.67 -6.38 -22.72
N VAL A 32 -8.67 -5.90 -22.00
CA VAL A 32 -8.01 -4.61 -22.25
C VAL A 32 -6.56 -4.88 -22.64
N SER A 33 -6.09 -4.24 -23.68
CA SER A 33 -4.66 -4.28 -24.02
C SER A 33 -3.91 -3.26 -23.14
N PRO A 34 -2.75 -3.62 -22.55
CA PRO A 34 -1.97 -2.65 -21.80
C PRO A 34 -1.58 -1.40 -22.60
N GLU A 35 -1.45 -1.54 -23.92
CA GLU A 35 -1.19 -0.46 -24.87
C GLU A 35 -2.37 0.53 -24.96
N ASP A 36 -3.58 0.09 -24.63
CA ASP A 36 -4.80 0.91 -24.65
C ASP A 36 -5.08 1.57 -23.30
N LEU A 37 -4.29 1.28 -22.27
CA LEU A 37 -4.43 1.94 -20.96
C LEU A 37 -4.22 3.44 -21.11
N HIS A 38 -5.27 4.21 -20.85
CA HIS A 38 -5.23 5.66 -20.94
C HIS A 38 -4.47 6.28 -19.76
N LEU A 39 -4.61 5.71 -18.56
CA LEU A 39 -4.06 6.28 -17.33
C LEU A 39 -3.88 5.20 -16.26
N ILE A 40 -2.77 5.30 -15.53
CA ILE A 40 -2.61 4.67 -14.23
C ILE A 40 -2.81 5.74 -13.16
N VAL A 41 -3.66 5.48 -12.17
CA VAL A 41 -3.89 6.39 -11.04
C VAL A 41 -3.45 5.70 -9.76
N ASN A 42 -2.47 6.25 -9.08
CA ASN A 42 -2.04 5.71 -7.79
C ASN A 42 -2.83 6.34 -6.65
N THR A 43 -3.39 5.49 -5.78
CA THR A 43 -4.06 5.94 -4.56
C THR A 43 -3.06 6.52 -3.57
N HIS A 44 -1.85 5.94 -3.49
CA HIS A 44 -0.73 6.40 -2.68
C HIS A 44 0.58 5.69 -3.12
N TYR A 45 1.71 6.04 -2.51
CA TYR A 45 3.05 5.66 -2.97
C TYR A 45 3.60 4.31 -2.46
N HIS A 46 2.90 3.51 -1.66
CA HIS A 46 3.46 2.26 -1.14
C HIS A 46 3.74 1.23 -2.24
N SER A 47 4.75 0.39 -2.00
CA SER A 47 5.33 -0.52 -2.99
C SER A 47 4.34 -1.50 -3.62
N ASP A 48 3.35 -1.92 -2.86
CA ASP A 48 2.27 -2.83 -3.28
C ASP A 48 1.14 -2.13 -4.04
N HIS A 49 1.25 -0.83 -4.23
CA HIS A 49 0.35 -0.01 -5.05
C HIS A 49 1.03 0.54 -6.31
N VAL A 50 2.32 0.85 -6.22
CA VAL A 50 3.06 1.49 -7.31
C VAL A 50 4.15 0.62 -7.93
N GLY A 51 4.36 -0.57 -7.41
CA GLY A 51 5.48 -1.44 -7.82
C GLY A 51 5.49 -1.80 -9.30
N GLY A 52 4.33 -1.93 -9.93
CA GLY A 52 4.20 -2.20 -11.37
C GLY A 52 4.36 -0.97 -12.27
N ASN A 53 4.39 0.24 -11.72
CA ASN A 53 4.40 1.48 -12.51
C ASN A 53 5.54 1.54 -13.52
N PHE A 54 6.76 1.19 -13.10
CA PHE A 54 7.91 1.16 -14.01
C PHE A 54 7.69 0.23 -15.19
N HIS A 55 7.10 -0.96 -14.97
CA HIS A 55 6.81 -1.93 -16.01
C HIS A 55 5.88 -1.35 -17.08
N PHE A 56 4.76 -0.76 -16.65
CA PHE A 56 3.77 -0.19 -17.57
C PHE A 56 4.27 1.06 -18.28
N GLN A 57 4.96 1.94 -17.57
CA GLN A 57 5.52 3.16 -18.16
C GLN A 57 6.61 2.83 -19.17
N LYS A 58 7.51 1.89 -18.86
CA LYS A 58 8.62 1.52 -19.74
C LYS A 58 8.18 0.79 -20.99
N ASN A 59 7.23 -0.14 -20.87
CA ASN A 59 6.86 -1.04 -21.97
C ASN A 59 5.72 -0.49 -22.84
N TYR A 60 4.86 0.36 -22.28
CA TYR A 60 3.63 0.82 -22.92
C TYR A 60 3.46 2.34 -22.92
N ASP A 61 4.43 3.07 -22.37
CA ASP A 61 4.40 4.55 -22.25
C ASP A 61 3.11 5.09 -21.58
N VAL A 62 2.55 4.32 -20.62
CA VAL A 62 1.31 4.68 -19.94
C VAL A 62 1.56 5.88 -19.02
N THR A 63 0.69 6.89 -19.14
CA THR A 63 0.70 8.06 -18.25
C THR A 63 0.37 7.66 -16.82
N ILE A 64 1.13 8.15 -15.84
CA ILE A 64 0.92 7.90 -14.43
C ILE A 64 0.47 9.17 -13.72
N ALA A 65 -0.62 9.07 -12.97
CA ALA A 65 -1.17 10.15 -12.14
C ALA A 65 -1.12 9.76 -10.65
N ALA A 66 -0.75 10.71 -9.81
CA ALA A 66 -0.79 10.59 -8.36
C ALA A 66 -1.04 11.95 -7.72
N HIS A 67 -1.43 11.97 -6.44
CA HIS A 67 -1.54 13.23 -5.71
C HIS A 67 -0.23 14.02 -5.79
N LYS A 68 -0.33 15.35 -5.90
CA LYS A 68 0.82 16.25 -6.05
C LYS A 68 1.91 16.05 -4.98
N TRP A 69 1.55 15.64 -3.77
CA TRP A 69 2.51 15.36 -2.72
C TRP A 69 3.38 14.16 -3.08
N ASP A 70 2.77 13.02 -3.39
CA ASP A 70 3.49 11.81 -3.77
C ASP A 70 4.28 12.03 -5.07
N ALA A 71 3.66 12.72 -6.06
CA ALA A 71 4.31 13.06 -7.32
C ALA A 71 5.59 13.88 -7.13
N ASN A 72 5.62 14.80 -6.17
CA ASN A 72 6.81 15.60 -5.90
C ASN A 72 7.94 14.74 -5.32
N LEU A 73 7.63 13.85 -4.36
CA LEU A 73 8.61 12.92 -3.78
C LEU A 73 9.17 11.97 -4.84
N ILE A 74 8.30 11.32 -5.60
CA ILE A 74 8.67 10.38 -6.65
C ILE A 74 9.55 11.06 -7.70
N ASN A 75 9.12 12.23 -8.23
CA ASN A 75 9.83 12.90 -9.31
C ASN A 75 11.13 13.59 -8.86
N SER A 76 11.30 13.86 -7.56
CA SER A 76 12.57 14.33 -7.02
C SER A 76 13.55 13.21 -6.68
N CYS A 77 13.14 11.95 -6.92
CA CYS A 77 13.91 10.77 -6.53
C CYS A 77 14.31 10.79 -5.04
N ASP A 78 13.37 11.23 -4.19
CA ASP A 78 13.57 11.22 -2.74
C ASP A 78 13.80 9.77 -2.27
N LEU A 79 14.91 9.53 -1.57
CA LEU A 79 15.30 8.20 -1.09
C LEU A 79 14.24 7.57 -0.18
N GLU A 80 13.42 8.39 0.46
CA GLU A 80 12.31 7.94 1.30
C GLU A 80 11.00 7.75 0.53
N ALA A 81 10.97 8.11 -0.75
CA ALA A 81 9.80 7.85 -1.58
C ALA A 81 9.49 6.35 -1.57
N CYS A 82 8.21 6.02 -1.48
CA CYS A 82 7.69 4.66 -1.33
C CYS A 82 8.12 3.95 -0.03
N SER A 83 8.91 4.57 0.84
CA SER A 83 9.52 3.95 2.03
C SER A 83 10.28 2.65 1.71
N ALA A 84 10.80 2.52 0.49
CA ALA A 84 11.27 1.25 -0.07
C ALA A 84 12.41 0.62 0.73
N GLU A 85 13.42 1.42 1.08
CA GLU A 85 14.56 0.97 1.88
C GLU A 85 14.13 0.66 3.32
N TRP A 86 13.35 1.54 3.91
CA TRP A 86 12.87 1.38 5.28
C TRP A 86 12.03 0.11 5.48
N LEU A 87 11.18 -0.22 4.50
CA LEU A 87 10.32 -1.42 4.49
C LEU A 87 11.03 -2.69 3.99
N ASP A 88 12.21 -2.60 3.37
CA ASP A 88 12.80 -3.67 2.54
C ASP A 88 11.85 -4.14 1.41
N GLN A 89 11.17 -3.18 0.78
CA GLN A 89 10.20 -3.40 -0.28
C GLN A 89 10.58 -2.53 -1.49
N PRO A 90 11.50 -2.98 -2.33
CA PRO A 90 12.06 -2.15 -3.40
C PRO A 90 11.03 -1.82 -4.48
N VAL A 91 11.14 -0.60 -5.03
CA VAL A 91 10.33 -0.09 -6.13
C VAL A 91 11.27 0.37 -7.24
N GLU A 92 11.03 -0.03 -8.49
CA GLU A 92 11.79 0.49 -9.62
C GLU A 92 11.42 1.96 -9.89
N PRO A 93 12.41 2.82 -10.26
CA PRO A 93 12.17 4.23 -10.51
C PRO A 93 11.17 4.46 -11.64
N TYR A 94 10.15 5.26 -11.41
CA TYR A 94 9.17 5.69 -12.38
C TYR A 94 8.91 7.20 -12.24
N ARG A 95 8.17 7.77 -13.16
CA ARG A 95 7.81 9.19 -13.16
C ARG A 95 6.30 9.35 -13.04
N VAL A 96 5.84 10.26 -12.21
CA VAL A 96 4.46 10.72 -12.19
C VAL A 96 4.31 11.86 -13.19
N ASP A 97 3.51 11.66 -14.22
CA ASP A 97 3.30 12.60 -15.32
C ASP A 97 2.23 13.64 -14.99
N LYS A 98 1.14 13.21 -14.32
CA LYS A 98 0.01 14.05 -13.96
C LYS A 98 -0.13 14.18 -12.45
N LYS A 99 -0.03 15.41 -11.95
CA LYS A 99 -0.24 15.71 -10.53
C LYS A 99 -1.73 15.95 -10.28
N LEU A 100 -2.28 15.21 -9.34
CA LEU A 100 -3.67 15.33 -8.91
C LEU A 100 -3.78 16.17 -7.63
N SER A 101 -4.89 16.85 -7.51
CA SER A 101 -5.30 17.61 -6.33
C SER A 101 -6.72 17.24 -5.93
N ASP A 102 -7.09 17.63 -4.75
CA ASP A 102 -8.46 17.46 -4.25
C ASP A 102 -9.49 18.11 -5.19
N ASN A 103 -10.58 17.40 -5.44
CA ASN A 103 -11.66 17.74 -6.36
C ASN A 103 -11.31 17.72 -7.86
N ASP A 104 -10.12 17.28 -8.25
CA ASP A 104 -9.85 17.02 -9.67
C ASP A 104 -10.79 15.92 -10.18
N GLU A 105 -11.04 15.94 -11.48
CA GLU A 105 -11.86 14.97 -12.17
C GLU A 105 -11.03 14.13 -13.16
N ILE A 106 -11.32 12.83 -13.20
CA ILE A 106 -10.72 11.89 -14.11
C ILE A 106 -11.83 11.27 -14.94
N HIS A 107 -11.78 11.51 -16.25
CA HIS A 107 -12.78 11.01 -17.19
C HIS A 107 -12.34 9.68 -17.78
N THR A 108 -13.25 8.71 -17.82
CA THR A 108 -13.01 7.38 -18.39
C THR A 108 -13.74 7.20 -19.74
N GLY A 109 -14.38 8.24 -20.22
CA GLY A 109 -15.23 8.29 -21.40
C GLY A 109 -16.68 8.49 -20.98
N SER A 110 -17.36 7.44 -20.56
CA SER A 110 -18.77 7.52 -20.10
C SER A 110 -18.90 7.91 -18.62
N ARG A 111 -17.85 7.83 -17.82
CA ARG A 111 -17.86 8.07 -16.37
C ARG A 111 -16.87 9.13 -15.95
N THR A 112 -17.09 9.70 -14.77
CA THR A 112 -16.18 10.67 -14.14
C THR A 112 -15.88 10.23 -12.71
N LEU A 113 -14.59 10.09 -12.38
CA LEU A 113 -14.13 9.85 -11.04
C LEU A 113 -13.70 11.17 -10.41
N LYS A 114 -14.23 11.48 -9.24
CA LYS A 114 -13.80 12.62 -8.44
C LYS A 114 -12.64 12.21 -7.53
N VAL A 115 -11.56 12.97 -7.58
CA VAL A 115 -10.42 12.81 -6.66
C VAL A 115 -10.77 13.43 -5.31
N ILE A 116 -10.67 12.66 -4.25
CA ILE A 116 -10.85 13.11 -2.87
C ILE A 116 -9.53 12.94 -2.15
N HIS A 117 -8.89 14.02 -1.74
CA HIS A 117 -7.68 13.94 -0.91
C HIS A 117 -8.05 13.43 0.48
N THR A 118 -7.53 12.28 0.86
CA THR A 118 -7.84 11.54 2.10
C THR A 118 -6.54 11.18 2.85
N PRO A 119 -5.78 12.20 3.31
CA PRO A 119 -4.52 11.98 3.99
C PRO A 119 -4.70 11.25 5.33
N GLY A 120 -3.67 10.50 5.71
CA GLY A 120 -3.63 9.75 6.98
C GLY A 120 -2.73 8.54 6.85
N HIS A 121 -3.09 7.58 6.02
CA HIS A 121 -2.24 6.43 5.69
C HIS A 121 -0.91 6.88 5.05
N THR A 122 -1.01 7.78 4.06
CA THR A 122 0.08 8.64 3.58
C THR A 122 -0.41 10.08 3.42
N LEU A 123 0.51 11.05 3.35
CA LEU A 123 0.16 12.46 3.13
C LEU A 123 -0.44 12.71 1.74
N GLY A 124 -0.03 11.93 0.74
CA GLY A 124 -0.54 12.02 -0.63
C GLY A 124 -1.69 11.07 -0.94
N HIS A 125 -2.23 10.36 0.07
CA HIS A 125 -3.30 9.40 -0.16
C HIS A 125 -4.56 10.06 -0.74
N ILE A 126 -5.13 9.44 -1.78
CA ILE A 126 -6.40 9.84 -2.39
C ILE A 126 -7.39 8.68 -2.42
N SER A 127 -8.65 9.01 -2.33
CA SER A 127 -9.77 8.14 -2.70
C SER A 127 -10.39 8.64 -4.00
N LEU A 128 -10.99 7.73 -4.77
CA LEU A 128 -11.67 8.08 -6.02
C LEU A 128 -13.15 7.76 -5.87
N TYR A 129 -14.01 8.72 -6.17
CA TYR A 129 -15.45 8.56 -6.04
C TYR A 129 -16.14 8.72 -7.40
N GLU A 130 -16.93 7.72 -7.75
CA GLU A 130 -17.80 7.71 -8.93
C GLU A 130 -19.23 8.03 -8.48
N PRO A 131 -19.80 9.21 -8.83
CA PRO A 131 -21.03 9.70 -8.25
C PRO A 131 -22.31 9.04 -8.82
N GLU A 132 -22.30 8.56 -10.06
CA GLU A 132 -23.49 8.01 -10.71
C GLU A 132 -23.87 6.64 -10.13
N GLU A 133 -22.88 5.79 -9.90
CA GLU A 133 -23.04 4.46 -9.29
C GLU A 133 -22.80 4.47 -7.78
N GLU A 134 -22.43 5.64 -7.20
CA GLU A 134 -22.13 5.79 -5.77
C GLU A 134 -21.01 4.83 -5.31
N VAL A 135 -19.96 4.68 -6.12
CA VAL A 135 -18.83 3.79 -5.89
C VAL A 135 -17.63 4.56 -5.36
N LEU A 136 -17.04 4.07 -4.28
CA LEU A 136 -15.80 4.61 -3.71
C LEU A 136 -14.66 3.62 -3.87
N ILE A 137 -13.51 4.11 -4.35
CA ILE A 137 -12.23 3.41 -4.26
C ILE A 137 -11.43 4.13 -3.19
N CYS A 138 -11.25 3.49 -2.03
CA CYS A 138 -10.75 4.15 -0.83
C CYS A 138 -9.27 3.89 -0.53
N GLY A 139 -8.53 3.26 -1.46
CA GLY A 139 -7.13 2.90 -1.21
C GLY A 139 -6.96 2.15 0.10
N ASP A 140 -6.02 2.60 0.91
CA ASP A 140 -5.71 1.99 2.20
C ASP A 140 -6.18 2.81 3.41
N LEU A 141 -7.12 3.73 3.21
CA LEU A 141 -7.69 4.46 4.34
C LEU A 141 -8.50 3.52 5.26
N PHE A 142 -9.33 2.66 4.68
CA PHE A 142 -10.04 1.61 5.41
C PHE A 142 -10.29 0.38 4.50
N HIS A 143 -10.49 -0.77 5.15
CA HIS A 143 -10.82 -2.05 4.52
C HIS A 143 -12.15 -2.58 5.09
N LYS A 144 -12.65 -3.69 4.56
CA LYS A 144 -13.93 -4.28 5.01
C LYS A 144 -14.01 -4.47 6.53
N ASN A 145 -12.92 -4.93 7.17
CA ASN A 145 -12.86 -5.23 8.61
C ASN A 145 -11.58 -4.69 9.27
N ASP A 146 -10.84 -3.85 8.58
CA ASP A 146 -9.53 -3.36 9.02
C ASP A 146 -9.27 -1.95 8.48
N ILE A 147 -8.06 -1.45 8.73
CA ILE A 147 -7.56 -0.17 8.25
C ILE A 147 -6.14 -0.35 7.72
N GLY A 148 -5.70 0.54 6.83
CA GLY A 148 -4.30 0.64 6.46
C GLY A 148 -3.41 0.92 7.68
N TRP A 149 -2.22 0.37 7.70
CA TRP A 149 -1.25 0.66 8.74
C TRP A 149 -0.71 2.10 8.61
N LEU A 150 -0.28 2.69 9.71
CA LEU A 150 0.25 4.05 9.72
C LEU A 150 1.77 4.05 9.96
N ASN A 151 2.51 4.74 9.09
CA ASN A 151 3.92 5.02 9.31
C ASN A 151 4.06 6.28 10.17
N ILE A 152 4.03 6.13 11.49
CA ILE A 152 4.12 7.27 12.42
C ILE A 152 5.46 8.01 12.36
N PHE A 153 6.51 7.39 11.84
CA PHE A 153 7.84 8.00 11.71
C PHE A 153 7.91 8.94 10.51
N ARG A 154 7.25 8.57 9.40
CA ARG A 154 7.19 9.39 8.19
C ARG A 154 6.00 10.33 8.18
N GLU A 155 4.82 9.81 8.43
CA GLU A 155 3.57 10.57 8.36
C GLU A 155 3.32 11.41 9.62
N GLY A 156 4.06 11.14 10.69
CA GLY A 156 3.99 11.84 11.97
C GLY A 156 2.79 11.45 12.83
N ALA A 157 2.81 11.88 14.09
CA ALA A 157 1.79 11.55 15.08
C ALA A 157 0.37 12.02 14.70
N SER A 158 0.25 13.07 13.88
CA SER A 158 -1.04 13.58 13.40
C SER A 158 -1.68 12.72 12.30
N SER A 159 -1.01 11.64 11.84
CA SER A 159 -1.58 10.71 10.85
C SER A 159 -2.91 10.10 11.30
N ILE A 160 -3.06 9.78 12.58
CA ILE A 160 -4.32 9.26 13.15
C ILE A 160 -5.43 10.29 13.00
N GLN A 161 -5.17 11.54 13.42
CA GLN A 161 -6.16 12.61 13.35
C GLN A 161 -6.56 12.90 11.90
N ARG A 162 -5.61 12.94 10.98
CA ARG A 162 -5.88 13.09 9.53
C ARG A 162 -6.72 11.95 8.98
N SER A 163 -6.48 10.71 9.43
CA SER A 163 -7.29 9.55 9.02
C SER A 163 -8.74 9.70 9.49
N ILE A 164 -8.98 10.15 10.73
CA ILE A 164 -10.32 10.42 11.27
C ILE A 164 -11.01 11.50 10.42
N GLU A 165 -10.35 12.62 10.16
CA GLU A 165 -10.89 13.72 9.35
C GLU A 165 -11.21 13.27 7.90
N SER A 166 -10.37 12.40 7.33
CA SER A 166 -10.61 11.81 6.02
C SER A 166 -11.83 10.89 6.02
N LEU A 167 -12.01 10.07 7.04
CA LEU A 167 -13.20 9.22 7.21
C LEU A 167 -14.47 10.06 7.41
N ASP A 168 -14.41 11.09 8.25
CA ASP A 168 -15.51 12.02 8.46
C ASP A 168 -15.90 12.76 7.17
N ARG A 169 -14.93 13.05 6.33
CA ARG A 169 -15.19 13.62 5.02
C ARG A 169 -15.90 12.62 4.11
N LEU A 170 -15.42 11.38 4.04
CA LEU A 170 -16.02 10.34 3.20
C LEU A 170 -17.43 9.97 3.66
N SER A 171 -17.72 9.99 4.95
CA SER A 171 -19.05 9.69 5.49
C SER A 171 -20.16 10.66 5.01
N ARG A 172 -19.79 11.81 4.43
CA ARG A 172 -20.74 12.79 3.86
C ARG A 172 -21.14 12.44 2.42
N PHE A 173 -20.48 11.49 1.79
CA PHE A 173 -20.83 11.02 0.46
C PHE A 173 -21.87 9.90 0.54
N ARG A 174 -22.69 9.80 -0.48
CA ARG A 174 -23.57 8.67 -0.65
C ARG A 174 -22.78 7.53 -1.28
N ILE A 175 -22.47 6.51 -0.50
CA ILE A 175 -21.59 5.41 -0.94
C ILE A 175 -22.40 4.12 -0.85
N ARG A 176 -22.70 3.53 -2.00
CA ARG A 176 -23.42 2.25 -2.10
C ARG A 176 -22.48 1.07 -1.91
N GLN A 177 -21.28 1.16 -2.46
CA GLN A 177 -20.25 0.13 -2.33
C GLN A 177 -18.86 0.76 -2.37
N ALA A 178 -17.88 0.09 -1.77
CA ALA A 178 -16.49 0.55 -1.82
C ALA A 178 -15.53 -0.59 -2.14
N TYR A 179 -14.36 -0.20 -2.65
CA TYR A 179 -13.23 -1.07 -2.91
C TYR A 179 -12.01 -0.47 -2.25
N SER A 180 -11.29 -1.28 -1.47
CA SER A 180 -10.02 -0.88 -0.87
C SER A 180 -8.83 -1.46 -1.63
N GLY A 181 -7.62 -1.04 -1.30
CA GLY A 181 -6.41 -1.59 -1.87
C GLY A 181 -6.26 -3.10 -1.62
N HIS A 182 -6.78 -3.57 -0.49
CA HIS A 182 -6.69 -4.96 -0.07
C HIS A 182 -8.04 -5.57 0.29
N GLY A 183 -8.21 -6.85 -0.04
CA GLY A 183 -9.39 -7.62 0.32
C GLY A 183 -10.51 -7.57 -0.72
N THR A 184 -11.71 -7.95 -0.29
CA THR A 184 -12.90 -8.03 -1.15
C THR A 184 -13.67 -6.72 -1.13
N GLN A 185 -14.65 -6.62 -2.03
CA GLN A 185 -15.64 -5.53 -2.06
C GLN A 185 -16.24 -5.28 -0.66
N ILE A 186 -16.46 -4.02 -0.35
CA ILE A 186 -17.08 -3.54 0.88
C ILE A 186 -18.54 -3.23 0.58
N GLU A 187 -19.45 -4.10 1.03
CA GLU A 187 -20.89 -3.99 0.75
C GLU A 187 -21.59 -3.00 1.68
N ASN A 188 -21.01 -2.73 2.85
CA ASN A 188 -21.52 -1.74 3.80
C ASN A 188 -20.43 -0.71 4.13
N PRO A 189 -20.15 0.25 3.23
CA PRO A 189 -19.08 1.20 3.40
C PRO A 189 -19.20 2.07 4.65
N ILE A 190 -20.41 2.49 4.99
CA ILE A 190 -20.64 3.36 6.16
C ILE A 190 -20.26 2.63 7.46
N ALA A 191 -20.70 1.36 7.62
CA ALA A 191 -20.30 0.58 8.80
C ALA A 191 -18.79 0.36 8.88
N SER A 192 -18.12 0.18 7.73
CA SER A 192 -16.64 0.06 7.69
C SER A 192 -15.94 1.37 8.03
N ILE A 193 -16.47 2.51 7.57
CA ILE A 193 -16.00 3.86 7.93
C ILE A 193 -16.15 4.09 9.44
N ASP A 194 -17.31 3.77 10.01
CA ASP A 194 -17.56 3.94 11.45
C ASP A 194 -16.62 3.07 12.30
N ALA A 195 -16.45 1.80 11.92
CA ALA A 195 -15.53 0.89 12.60
C ALA A 195 -14.07 1.33 12.49
N ALA A 196 -13.65 1.87 11.34
CA ALA A 196 -12.32 2.43 11.14
C ALA A 196 -12.10 3.67 12.02
N ARG A 197 -13.08 4.59 12.05
CA ARG A 197 -13.04 5.79 12.89
C ARG A 197 -12.92 5.43 14.37
N GLU A 198 -13.79 4.55 14.88
CA GLU A 198 -13.72 4.08 16.27
C GLU A 198 -12.35 3.48 16.64
N ARG A 199 -11.74 2.77 15.70
CA ARG A 199 -10.41 2.21 15.90
C ARG A 199 -9.35 3.29 16.02
N PHE A 200 -9.35 4.29 15.12
CA PHE A 200 -8.42 5.41 15.18
C PHE A 200 -8.62 6.25 16.45
N GLU A 201 -9.86 6.52 16.86
CA GLU A 201 -10.17 7.22 18.10
C GLU A 201 -9.60 6.49 19.34
N LYS A 202 -9.74 5.15 19.38
CA LYS A 202 -9.10 4.34 20.45
C LYS A 202 -7.58 4.46 20.42
N TRP A 203 -6.97 4.58 19.24
CA TRP A 203 -5.52 4.71 19.11
C TRP A 203 -4.97 6.06 19.57
N LEU A 204 -5.77 7.11 19.57
CA LEU A 204 -5.37 8.39 20.17
C LEU A 204 -5.05 8.25 21.67
N THR A 205 -5.69 7.31 22.36
CA THR A 205 -5.46 7.04 23.78
C THR A 205 -4.54 5.84 24.04
N MET A 206 -4.21 5.07 23.00
CA MET A 206 -3.40 3.85 23.05
C MET A 206 -2.39 3.83 21.91
N PRO A 207 -1.40 4.75 21.88
CA PRO A 207 -0.49 4.90 20.73
C PRO A 207 0.34 3.65 20.44
N GLU A 208 0.61 2.81 21.44
CA GLU A 208 1.30 1.54 21.24
C GLU A 208 0.55 0.58 20.28
N LYS A 209 -0.79 0.71 20.21
CA LYS A 209 -1.60 -0.11 19.29
C LYS A 209 -1.31 0.19 17.82
N VAL A 210 -0.99 1.45 17.51
CA VAL A 210 -0.59 1.86 16.16
C VAL A 210 0.69 1.14 15.76
N SER A 211 1.70 1.16 16.63
CA SER A 211 2.99 0.52 16.39
C SER A 211 2.83 -1.00 16.23
N TRP A 212 2.08 -1.66 17.09
CA TRP A 212 1.79 -3.08 16.97
C TRP A 212 1.03 -3.43 15.69
N HIS A 213 0.06 -2.61 15.29
CA HIS A 213 -0.68 -2.84 14.05
C HIS A 213 0.24 -2.71 12.84
N ALA A 214 1.05 -1.65 12.77
CA ALA A 214 1.98 -1.42 11.67
C ALA A 214 3.00 -2.56 11.55
N MET A 215 3.71 -2.89 12.64
CA MET A 215 4.74 -3.93 12.60
C MET A 215 4.20 -5.29 12.18
N LYS A 216 3.03 -5.68 12.68
CA LYS A 216 2.42 -6.96 12.28
C LYS A 216 2.08 -6.99 10.79
N ARG A 217 1.59 -5.89 10.21
CA ARG A 217 1.30 -5.80 8.78
C ARG A 217 2.58 -5.84 7.95
N ILE A 218 3.56 -5.03 8.32
CA ILE A 218 4.85 -4.99 7.61
C ILE A 218 5.52 -6.35 7.65
N PHE A 219 5.61 -6.98 8.82
CA PHE A 219 6.30 -8.26 8.94
C PHE A 219 5.52 -9.42 8.29
N ALA A 220 4.19 -9.45 8.41
CA ALA A 220 3.37 -10.43 7.71
C ALA A 220 3.54 -10.30 6.18
N PHE A 221 3.53 -9.08 5.65
CA PHE A 221 3.77 -8.83 4.22
C PHE A 221 5.19 -9.26 3.81
N THR A 222 6.20 -8.94 4.62
CA THR A 222 7.56 -9.45 4.41
C THR A 222 7.60 -10.98 4.30
N LEU A 223 6.93 -11.67 5.23
CA LEU A 223 6.88 -13.14 5.20
C LEU A 223 6.17 -13.66 3.94
N ILE A 224 5.17 -12.92 3.44
CA ILE A 224 4.51 -13.25 2.16
C ILE A 224 5.50 -13.12 1.01
N ILE A 225 6.11 -11.94 0.82
CA ILE A 225 6.98 -11.68 -0.33
C ILE A 225 8.28 -12.50 -0.33
N LYS A 226 8.74 -12.96 0.85
CA LYS A 226 9.94 -13.81 1.00
C LYS A 226 9.63 -15.30 1.03
N ASN A 227 8.35 -15.69 0.98
CA ASN A 227 7.91 -17.08 1.16
C ASN A 227 8.30 -17.68 2.52
N GLY A 228 8.22 -16.85 3.56
CA GLY A 228 8.71 -17.17 4.90
C GLY A 228 10.18 -16.84 5.09
N LEU A 229 10.60 -16.93 6.34
CA LEU A 229 12.00 -16.75 6.77
C LEU A 229 12.45 -17.99 7.57
N ALA A 230 13.62 -18.51 7.26
CA ALA A 230 14.23 -19.56 8.07
C ALA A 230 14.57 -19.01 9.46
N ARG A 231 14.45 -19.86 10.49
CA ARG A 231 14.69 -19.46 11.89
C ARG A 231 16.04 -18.78 12.08
N GLU A 232 17.07 -19.31 11.48
CA GLU A 232 18.45 -18.81 11.54
C GLU A 232 18.66 -17.47 10.82
N GLU A 233 17.75 -17.08 9.94
CA GLU A 233 17.84 -15.83 9.18
C GLU A 233 17.09 -14.67 9.84
N ILE A 234 16.14 -14.94 10.74
CA ILE A 234 15.20 -13.94 11.27
C ILE A 234 15.94 -12.80 11.97
N ASP A 235 16.82 -13.11 12.92
CA ASP A 235 17.50 -12.10 13.71
C ASP A 235 18.33 -11.18 12.82
N SER A 236 19.14 -11.77 11.94
CA SER A 236 19.98 -11.01 11.01
C SER A 236 19.17 -10.19 10.02
N TYR A 237 17.99 -10.66 9.64
CA TYR A 237 17.06 -9.96 8.78
C TYR A 237 16.43 -8.75 9.50
N LEU A 238 15.82 -8.98 10.66
CA LEU A 238 15.14 -7.92 11.42
C LEU A 238 16.10 -6.79 11.82
N LEU A 239 17.32 -7.14 12.27
CA LEU A 239 18.33 -6.16 12.64
C LEU A 239 18.82 -5.27 11.48
N LYS A 240 18.56 -5.65 10.22
CA LYS A 240 18.85 -4.82 9.04
C LYS A 240 17.69 -3.92 8.63
N CYS A 241 16.47 -4.23 9.05
CA CYS A 241 15.27 -3.51 8.64
C CYS A 241 15.11 -2.19 9.41
N GLY A 242 15.02 -1.08 8.69
CA GLY A 242 14.82 0.25 9.28
C GLY A 242 13.55 0.32 10.12
N TRP A 243 12.43 -0.21 9.59
CA TRP A 243 11.17 -0.24 10.31
C TRP A 243 11.26 -0.94 11.66
N PHE A 244 11.95 -2.08 11.72
CA PHE A 244 12.08 -2.85 12.96
C PHE A 244 12.91 -2.11 14.01
N GLN A 245 14.02 -1.52 13.59
CA GLN A 245 14.90 -0.74 14.47
C GLN A 245 14.18 0.49 15.05
N ASP A 246 13.44 1.22 14.20
CA ASP A 246 12.75 2.43 14.62
C ASP A 246 11.60 2.11 15.60
N PHE A 247 10.81 1.09 15.32
CA PHE A 247 9.77 0.66 16.27
C PHE A 247 10.35 0.20 17.60
N ALA A 248 11.41 -0.64 17.60
CA ALA A 248 12.04 -1.10 18.82
C ALA A 248 12.52 0.09 19.68
N ARG A 249 13.29 1.00 19.08
CA ARG A 249 13.92 2.12 19.81
C ARG A 249 12.94 3.20 20.23
N TYR A 250 12.06 3.64 19.31
CA TYR A 250 11.25 4.84 19.51
C TYR A 250 9.83 4.55 20.01
N SER A 251 9.25 3.41 19.66
CA SER A 251 7.92 3.05 20.16
C SER A 251 7.96 2.22 21.45
N PHE A 252 8.93 1.30 21.55
CA PHE A 252 9.02 0.38 22.68
C PHE A 252 10.18 0.68 23.65
N GLN A 253 11.08 1.60 23.30
CA GLN A 253 12.23 2.01 24.10
C GLN A 253 13.14 0.83 24.49
N LEU A 254 13.31 -0.12 23.55
CA LEU A 254 14.15 -1.30 23.69
C LEU A 254 15.27 -1.29 22.65
N GLN A 255 16.36 -2.02 22.95
CA GLN A 255 17.33 -2.31 21.90
C GLN A 255 16.72 -3.31 20.90
N PRO A 256 17.05 -3.19 19.60
CA PRO A 256 16.49 -4.08 18.58
C PRO A 256 16.69 -5.57 18.90
N GLU A 257 17.86 -5.94 19.44
CA GLU A 257 18.17 -7.33 19.81
C GLU A 257 17.23 -7.88 20.89
N GLU A 258 16.83 -7.03 21.85
CA GLU A 258 15.91 -7.41 22.93
C GLU A 258 14.47 -7.51 22.42
N PHE A 259 14.15 -6.80 21.35
CA PHE A 259 12.79 -6.74 20.81
C PHE A 259 12.42 -7.88 19.86
N ILE A 260 13.41 -8.60 19.29
CA ILE A 260 13.19 -9.70 18.34
C ILE A 260 12.18 -10.71 18.87
N GLN A 261 12.49 -11.31 20.03
CA GLN A 261 11.63 -12.36 20.60
C GLN A 261 10.23 -11.83 20.95
N ILE A 262 10.14 -10.58 21.41
CA ILE A 262 8.86 -9.92 21.73
C ILE A 262 7.98 -9.78 20.48
N LEU A 263 8.57 -9.39 19.34
CA LEU A 263 7.85 -9.33 18.07
C LEU A 263 7.40 -10.72 17.61
N LEU A 264 8.28 -11.72 17.69
CA LEU A 264 7.96 -13.09 17.27
C LEU A 264 6.82 -13.68 18.11
N ASP A 265 6.86 -13.50 19.42
CA ASP A 265 5.80 -13.95 20.33
C ASP A 265 4.46 -13.29 20.02
N GLU A 266 4.47 -11.98 19.74
CA GLU A 266 3.27 -11.25 19.33
C GLU A 266 2.73 -11.72 17.96
N MET A 267 3.60 -11.98 16.98
CA MET A 267 3.18 -12.52 15.68
C MET A 267 2.46 -13.87 15.83
N ILE A 268 2.99 -14.75 16.67
CA ILE A 268 2.39 -16.07 16.94
C ILE A 268 1.11 -15.91 17.76
N ARG A 269 1.15 -15.13 18.86
CA ARG A 269 0.00 -14.88 19.73
C ARG A 269 -1.20 -14.29 18.98
N SER A 270 -0.94 -13.35 18.10
CA SER A 270 -1.98 -12.69 17.28
C SER A 270 -2.40 -13.51 16.06
N LYS A 271 -1.79 -14.67 15.85
CA LYS A 271 -2.00 -15.51 14.67
C LYS A 271 -1.68 -14.80 13.35
N ALA A 272 -0.78 -13.85 13.35
CA ALA A 272 -0.28 -13.19 12.14
C ALA A 272 0.77 -14.02 11.42
N ALA A 273 1.48 -14.87 12.16
CA ALA A 273 2.44 -15.84 11.62
C ALA A 273 2.36 -17.17 12.35
N SER A 274 2.90 -18.21 11.75
CA SER A 274 3.04 -19.54 12.33
C SER A 274 4.33 -20.21 11.86
N TRP A 275 4.83 -21.13 12.70
CA TRP A 275 5.97 -21.97 12.36
C TRP A 275 5.55 -23.18 11.53
N HIS A 276 6.19 -23.37 10.38
CA HIS A 276 6.10 -24.58 9.57
C HIS A 276 7.50 -25.17 9.43
N ASN A 277 7.75 -26.26 10.13
CA ASN A 277 9.09 -26.81 10.29
C ASN A 277 10.03 -25.73 10.87
N ASN A 278 11.06 -25.35 10.12
CA ASN A 278 12.02 -24.32 10.52
C ASN A 278 11.76 -22.94 9.91
N TYR A 279 10.60 -22.73 9.24
CA TYR A 279 10.25 -21.47 8.61
C TYR A 279 9.13 -20.77 9.34
N LEU A 280 9.28 -19.47 9.56
CA LEU A 280 8.19 -18.59 9.97
C LEU A 280 7.46 -18.13 8.73
N ILE A 281 6.15 -18.37 8.64
CA ILE A 281 5.30 -17.98 7.51
C ILE A 281 4.13 -17.12 7.98
N ALA A 282 3.66 -16.21 7.13
CA ALA A 282 2.42 -15.49 7.40
C ALA A 282 1.21 -16.43 7.34
N THR A 283 0.23 -16.21 8.22
CA THR A 283 -1.01 -17.00 8.23
C THR A 283 -2.11 -16.38 7.36
N THR A 284 -1.92 -15.16 6.87
CA THR A 284 -2.83 -14.54 5.91
C THR A 284 -2.90 -15.40 4.66
N LEU A 285 -4.11 -15.84 4.31
CA LEU A 285 -4.36 -16.61 3.10
C LEU A 285 -4.25 -15.69 1.87
N TYR A 286 -3.05 -15.35 1.51
CA TYR A 286 -2.75 -14.81 0.20
C TYR A 286 -2.29 -15.98 -0.66
N GLN A 287 -3.14 -16.42 -1.56
CA GLN A 287 -2.78 -17.45 -2.52
C GLN A 287 -2.00 -16.80 -3.65
N VAL A 288 -0.71 -16.77 -3.48
CA VAL A 288 0.19 -16.51 -4.58
C VAL A 288 0.29 -17.79 -5.41
N PRO A 289 0.17 -17.73 -6.74
CA PRO A 289 0.47 -18.88 -7.59
C PRO A 289 1.88 -19.36 -7.29
N GLN A 290 2.03 -20.58 -6.75
CA GLN A 290 3.29 -21.13 -6.23
C GLN A 290 4.44 -21.10 -7.24
N GLU A 291 4.13 -21.15 -8.53
CA GLU A 291 5.11 -21.17 -9.61
C GLU A 291 5.84 -19.81 -9.83
N LYS A 292 5.26 -18.70 -9.42
CA LYS A 292 5.75 -17.36 -9.73
C LYS A 292 6.52 -16.68 -8.60
N TRP A 293 6.23 -17.01 -7.36
CA TRP A 293 6.94 -16.49 -6.18
C TRP A 293 8.25 -17.24 -5.88
N GLY A 294 8.41 -18.40 -6.45
CA GLY A 294 9.61 -19.24 -6.26
C GLY A 294 10.89 -18.64 -6.85
N ASN A 295 10.81 -17.64 -7.71
CA ASN A 295 11.99 -17.03 -8.29
C ASN A 295 12.53 -15.90 -7.40
N LYS A 296 13.17 -16.28 -6.31
CA LYS A 296 13.86 -15.38 -5.37
C LYS A 296 14.90 -14.45 -6.04
N ASN A 297 15.24 -14.70 -7.31
CA ASN A 297 16.23 -13.94 -8.05
C ASN A 297 15.63 -12.76 -8.85
N ILE A 298 14.31 -12.68 -8.97
CA ILE A 298 13.64 -11.54 -9.61
C ILE A 298 13.13 -10.62 -8.48
N LYS A 299 14.07 -9.97 -7.80
CA LYS A 299 13.73 -8.83 -6.96
C LYS A 299 13.61 -7.58 -7.85
N PRO A 300 12.59 -6.73 -7.65
CA PRO A 300 12.62 -5.38 -8.19
C PRO A 300 13.92 -4.70 -7.76
N LYS A 301 14.50 -3.89 -8.63
CA LYS A 301 15.70 -3.13 -8.26
C LYS A 301 15.34 -2.13 -7.18
N ASP A 302 16.26 -1.94 -6.22
CA ASP A 302 16.11 -0.90 -5.22
C ASP A 302 15.97 0.47 -5.90
N TRP A 303 15.15 1.32 -5.33
CA TRP A 303 15.08 2.71 -5.74
C TRP A 303 16.47 3.35 -5.61
N LYS A 304 17.02 3.75 -6.74
CA LYS A 304 18.26 4.53 -6.78
C LYS A 304 17.96 5.86 -7.43
N PRO A 305 18.35 6.99 -6.82
CA PRO A 305 18.23 8.29 -7.47
C PRO A 305 18.89 8.23 -8.84
N GLN A 306 18.14 8.59 -9.90
CA GLN A 306 18.75 8.76 -11.21
C GLN A 306 19.60 10.02 -11.16
N GLY A 307 20.92 9.83 -11.25
CA GLY A 307 21.84 10.90 -11.63
C GLY A 307 22.21 11.89 -10.54
N ILE A 308 22.98 11.44 -9.56
CA ILE A 308 24.17 12.22 -9.23
C ILE A 308 25.27 11.61 -10.13
N LEU A 309 25.33 12.10 -11.36
CA LEU A 309 26.53 12.00 -12.14
C LEU A 309 27.54 12.91 -11.46
N THR A 310 28.50 12.28 -10.76
CA THR A 310 29.75 12.92 -10.32
C THR A 310 30.52 13.48 -11.51
#